data_6083402ced3926583203f07a2f4081c6
#
_entry.id   6083402ced3926583203f07a2f4081c6
#
_cell.length_a   1.000
_cell.length_b   1.000
_cell.length_c   1.000
_cell.angle_alpha   90.00
_cell.angle_beta   90.00
_cell.angle_gamma   90.00
#
_symmetry.space_group_name_H-M   'P 1'
#
loop_
_entity.id
_entity.type
_entity.pdbx_description
1 polymer ?
#
loop_
_entity_poly.entity_id
_entity_poly.type
_entity_poly.pdbx_seq_one_letter_code
_entity_poly.pdbx_strand_id
1 'polypeptide(L)'
;MGVKTVDFFDAIKSFKGADNRLELIHKSNSSFVYKDFAHSPSKVKATVNAVKLQYPNKKLIVAFELHTYSSLNPIFIKKYRDTLKNADECVISFSEKNMKIKGFHPIGHKLIIDAFNHQKIHVVTDLISFEKTLFSFDFSNTVL
;
A
#
# COMPACT_ATOMS: atom_id res chain seq x y z
N MET A 1 -10.33 26.45 -25.01
CA MET A 1 -9.14 25.77 -25.57
C MET A 1 -9.49 24.29 -25.67
N GLY A 2 -9.57 23.72 -26.87
CA GLY A 2 -9.87 22.31 -27.08
C GLY A 2 -8.64 21.60 -27.66
N VAL A 3 -8.15 20.58 -26.97
CA VAL A 3 -7.19 19.63 -27.52
C VAL A 3 -7.98 18.70 -28.44
N LYS A 4 -7.49 18.49 -29.69
CA LYS A 4 -8.15 17.54 -30.59
C LYS A 4 -8.01 16.12 -30.03
N THR A 5 -9.03 15.30 -30.19
CA THR A 5 -9.06 13.93 -29.66
C THR A 5 -7.86 13.09 -30.10
N VAL A 6 -7.42 13.25 -31.35
CA VAL A 6 -6.25 12.55 -31.90
C VAL A 6 -4.97 12.96 -31.16
N ASP A 7 -4.74 14.26 -30.97
CA ASP A 7 -3.56 14.79 -30.28
C ASP A 7 -3.54 14.34 -28.81
N PHE A 8 -4.71 14.24 -28.17
CA PHE A 8 -4.83 13.73 -26.83
C PHE A 8 -4.43 12.25 -26.73
N PHE A 9 -4.95 11.40 -27.62
CA PHE A 9 -4.60 9.98 -27.63
C PHE A 9 -3.14 9.73 -27.99
N ASP A 10 -2.55 10.53 -28.86
CA ASP A 10 -1.12 10.41 -29.19
C ASP A 10 -0.23 10.85 -28.03
N ALA A 11 -0.57 11.92 -27.33
CA ALA A 11 0.14 12.37 -26.15
C ALA A 11 0.05 11.34 -25.00
N ILE A 12 -1.11 10.72 -24.79
CA ILE A 12 -1.31 9.76 -23.69
C ILE A 12 -0.54 8.45 -23.89
N LYS A 13 -0.21 8.07 -25.14
CA LYS A 13 0.63 6.89 -25.42
C LYS A 13 2.03 7.01 -24.84
N SER A 14 2.57 8.21 -24.73
CA SER A 14 3.89 8.49 -24.14
C SER A 14 3.85 8.80 -22.64
N PHE A 15 2.65 8.88 -22.04
CA PHE A 15 2.47 9.19 -20.64
C PHE A 15 2.88 8.01 -19.77
N LYS A 16 3.93 8.18 -18.98
CA LYS A 16 4.48 7.13 -18.08
C LYS A 16 3.82 7.07 -16.69
N GLY A 17 2.73 7.80 -16.50
CA GLY A 17 2.10 7.94 -15.19
C GLY A 17 2.60 9.17 -14.42
N ALA A 18 1.97 9.45 -13.29
CA ALA A 18 2.43 10.47 -12.34
C ALA A 18 3.30 9.80 -11.27
N ASP A 19 4.36 10.47 -10.85
CA ASP A 19 5.27 10.00 -9.79
C ASP A 19 4.50 9.56 -8.56
N ASN A 20 4.93 8.46 -7.96
CA ASN A 20 4.30 7.84 -6.78
C ASN A 20 2.80 7.53 -6.96
N ARG A 21 2.36 7.22 -8.19
CA ARG A 21 1.00 6.79 -8.48
C ARG A 21 1.01 5.50 -9.26
N LEU A 22 1.00 4.38 -8.53
CA LEU A 22 1.15 3.03 -9.06
C LEU A 22 2.34 2.94 -10.02
N GLU A 23 3.46 3.54 -9.60
CA GLU A 23 4.70 3.62 -10.35
C GLU A 23 5.42 2.27 -10.30
N LEU A 24 5.71 1.68 -11.45
CA LEU A 24 6.52 0.45 -11.52
C LEU A 24 7.98 0.80 -11.27
N ILE A 25 8.52 0.43 -10.11
CA ILE A 25 9.91 0.72 -9.71
C ILE A 25 10.86 -0.46 -9.94
N HIS A 26 10.34 -1.68 -10.03
CA HIS A 26 11.15 -2.86 -10.36
C HIS A 26 10.31 -3.90 -11.09
N LYS A 27 10.96 -4.58 -12.05
CA LYS A 27 10.38 -5.67 -12.82
C LYS A 27 11.42 -6.77 -13.02
N SER A 28 11.08 -7.99 -12.66
CA SER A 28 11.82 -9.21 -13.04
C SER A 28 10.97 -10.07 -13.99
N ASN A 29 11.45 -11.26 -14.32
CA ASN A 29 10.70 -12.20 -15.17
C ASN A 29 9.39 -12.66 -14.53
N SER A 30 9.32 -12.73 -13.20
CA SER A 30 8.16 -13.26 -12.48
C SER A 30 7.52 -12.26 -11.53
N SER A 31 8.19 -11.16 -11.17
CA SER A 31 7.77 -10.28 -10.08
C SER A 31 7.82 -8.81 -10.46
N PHE A 32 6.94 -8.02 -9.83
CA PHE A 32 6.81 -6.59 -10.04
C PHE A 32 6.78 -5.87 -8.69
N VAL A 33 7.40 -4.70 -8.62
CA VAL A 33 7.32 -3.83 -7.45
C VAL A 33 6.77 -2.48 -7.86
N TYR A 34 5.66 -2.10 -7.25
CA TYR A 34 5.01 -0.82 -7.47
C TYR A 34 5.14 0.08 -6.26
N LYS A 35 5.26 1.37 -6.51
CA LYS A 35 5.18 2.42 -5.50
C LYS A 35 3.93 3.25 -5.70
N ASP A 36 3.16 3.45 -4.64
CA ASP A 36 1.95 4.26 -4.67
C ASP A 36 1.84 5.16 -3.44
N PHE A 37 1.34 6.35 -3.61
CA PHE A 37 1.10 7.31 -2.52
C PHE A 37 -0.34 7.22 -1.96
N ALA A 38 -1.02 6.12 -2.16
CA ALA A 38 -2.35 5.89 -1.59
C ALA A 38 -2.25 5.82 -0.05
N HIS A 39 -2.83 6.78 0.63
CA HIS A 39 -2.80 6.88 2.10
C HIS A 39 -4.20 6.99 2.73
N SER A 40 -5.25 7.23 1.96
CA SER A 40 -6.63 7.21 2.46
C SER A 40 -7.27 5.84 2.23
N PRO A 41 -8.23 5.41 3.08
CA PRO A 41 -8.85 4.09 2.96
C PRO A 41 -9.40 3.76 1.57
N SER A 42 -10.09 4.73 0.95
CA SER A 42 -10.66 4.55 -0.39
C SER A 42 -9.59 4.37 -1.48
N LYS A 43 -8.48 5.14 -1.40
CA LYS A 43 -7.37 5.03 -2.35
C LYS A 43 -6.62 3.71 -2.17
N VAL A 44 -6.30 3.33 -0.93
CA VAL A 44 -5.65 2.03 -0.64
C VAL A 44 -6.49 0.88 -1.20
N LYS A 45 -7.80 0.88 -0.94
CA LYS A 45 -8.70 -0.14 -1.49
C LYS A 45 -8.71 -0.15 -3.02
N ALA A 46 -8.75 1.02 -3.64
CA ALA A 46 -8.76 1.13 -5.11
C ALA A 46 -7.46 0.62 -5.73
N THR A 47 -6.29 1.00 -5.18
CA THR A 47 -4.98 0.54 -5.64
C THR A 47 -4.84 -0.98 -5.49
N VAL A 48 -5.14 -1.54 -4.32
CA VAL A 48 -5.08 -2.99 -4.08
C VAL A 48 -5.96 -3.77 -5.05
N ASN A 49 -7.19 -3.29 -5.28
CA ASN A 49 -8.11 -3.92 -6.22
C ASN A 49 -7.59 -3.83 -7.66
N ALA A 50 -7.09 -2.67 -8.08
CA ALA A 50 -6.56 -2.48 -9.44
C ALA A 50 -5.37 -3.40 -9.72
N VAL A 51 -4.42 -3.50 -8.78
CA VAL A 51 -3.26 -4.39 -8.91
C VAL A 51 -3.70 -5.86 -8.96
N LYS A 52 -4.61 -6.28 -8.09
CA LYS A 52 -5.09 -7.68 -8.10
C LYS A 52 -5.86 -8.03 -9.37
N LEU A 53 -6.62 -7.09 -9.92
CA LEU A 53 -7.29 -7.27 -11.22
C LEU A 53 -6.29 -7.37 -12.38
N GLN A 54 -5.24 -6.57 -12.35
CA GLN A 54 -4.19 -6.61 -13.37
C GLN A 54 -3.34 -7.89 -13.30
N TYR A 55 -3.16 -8.44 -12.10
CA TYR A 55 -2.34 -9.63 -11.86
C TYR A 55 -3.10 -10.70 -11.07
N PRO A 56 -4.19 -11.27 -11.61
CA PRO A 56 -5.08 -12.17 -10.86
C PRO A 56 -4.37 -13.44 -10.35
N ASN A 57 -3.38 -13.93 -11.10
CA ASN A 57 -2.66 -15.16 -10.80
C ASN A 57 -1.34 -14.95 -10.03
N LYS A 58 -1.04 -13.71 -9.64
CA LYS A 58 0.15 -13.42 -8.83
C LYS A 58 -0.21 -13.23 -7.37
N LYS A 59 0.71 -13.61 -6.49
CA LYS A 59 0.65 -13.25 -5.08
C LYS A 59 0.78 -11.74 -4.95
N LEU A 60 -0.13 -11.09 -4.24
CA LEU A 60 -0.08 -9.66 -3.94
C LEU A 60 0.36 -9.47 -2.49
N ILE A 61 1.54 -8.90 -2.31
CA ILE A 61 2.03 -8.43 -1.02
C ILE A 61 1.79 -6.93 -0.95
N VAL A 62 1.30 -6.43 0.17
CA VAL A 62 1.10 -5.00 0.39
C VAL A 62 1.92 -4.54 1.58
N ALA A 63 2.89 -3.65 1.34
CA ALA A 63 3.61 -2.93 2.39
C ALA A 63 3.00 -1.53 2.53
N PHE A 64 2.41 -1.21 3.69
CA PHE A 64 1.68 0.04 3.90
C PHE A 64 2.13 0.76 5.16
N GLU A 65 2.49 2.04 5.02
CA GLU A 65 2.91 2.89 6.14
C GLU A 65 1.76 3.76 6.66
N LEU A 66 1.48 3.69 7.95
CA LEU A 66 0.60 4.61 8.66
C LEU A 66 1.39 5.84 9.11
N HIS A 67 1.40 6.90 8.30
CA HIS A 67 2.21 8.10 8.56
C HIS A 67 1.40 9.39 8.70
N THR A 68 0.13 9.39 8.32
CA THR A 68 -0.72 10.59 8.37
C THR A 68 -1.37 10.75 9.76
N TYR A 69 -1.77 11.98 10.09
CA TYR A 69 -2.51 12.24 11.32
C TYR A 69 -3.80 11.39 11.42
N SER A 70 -4.53 11.28 10.32
CA SER A 70 -5.77 10.49 10.29
C SER A 70 -5.49 8.99 10.42
N SER A 71 -4.49 8.44 9.73
CA SER A 71 -4.19 7.01 9.78
C SER A 71 -3.71 6.53 11.16
N LEU A 72 -3.16 7.44 11.97
CA LEU A 72 -2.72 7.18 13.34
C LEU A 72 -3.81 7.46 14.39
N ASN A 73 -4.98 7.94 13.98
CA ASN A 73 -6.09 8.21 14.89
C ASN A 73 -6.88 6.92 15.18
N PRO A 74 -7.08 6.53 16.46
CA PRO A 74 -7.74 5.27 16.85
C PRO A 74 -9.19 5.11 16.37
N ILE A 75 -9.88 6.22 16.11
CA ILE A 75 -11.24 6.21 15.58
C ILE A 75 -11.20 6.07 14.06
N PHE A 76 -10.34 6.84 13.41
CA PHE A 76 -10.25 6.88 11.96
C PHE A 76 -9.68 5.60 11.37
N ILE A 77 -8.72 4.94 12.06
CA ILE A 77 -8.06 3.73 11.56
C ILE A 77 -9.06 2.61 11.24
N LYS A 78 -10.20 2.58 11.93
CA LYS A 78 -11.29 1.62 11.65
C LYS A 78 -11.87 1.73 10.23
N LYS A 79 -11.67 2.87 9.54
CA LYS A 79 -12.09 3.06 8.15
C LYS A 79 -11.23 2.27 7.15
N TYR A 80 -10.09 1.72 7.58
CA TYR A 80 -9.27 0.82 6.75
C TYR A 80 -9.78 -0.62 6.71
N ARG A 81 -10.91 -0.92 7.40
CA ARG A 81 -11.50 -2.24 7.38
C ARG A 81 -11.70 -2.75 5.96
N ASP A 82 -11.21 -3.97 5.70
CA ASP A 82 -11.30 -4.68 4.43
C ASP A 82 -10.65 -3.96 3.22
N THR A 83 -9.84 -2.90 3.44
CA THR A 83 -9.16 -2.20 2.35
C THR A 83 -8.07 -3.04 1.69
N LEU A 84 -7.51 -3.99 2.43
CA LEU A 84 -6.46 -4.91 1.99
C LEU A 84 -6.99 -6.31 1.68
N LYS A 85 -8.31 -6.52 1.63
CA LYS A 85 -8.95 -7.83 1.51
C LYS A 85 -8.41 -8.68 0.36
N ASN A 86 -8.04 -8.07 -0.75
CA ASN A 86 -7.55 -8.75 -1.95
C ASN A 86 -6.02 -8.92 -1.98
N ALA A 87 -5.30 -8.50 -0.94
CA ALA A 87 -3.90 -8.84 -0.76
C ALA A 87 -3.75 -10.27 -0.19
N ASP A 88 -2.65 -10.93 -0.52
CA ASP A 88 -2.34 -12.26 -0.01
C ASP A 88 -1.52 -12.18 1.29
N GLU A 89 -0.68 -11.15 1.43
CA GLU A 89 0.11 -10.83 2.63
C GLU A 89 0.16 -9.31 2.83
N CYS A 90 0.18 -8.85 4.08
CA CYS A 90 0.22 -7.43 4.40
C CYS A 90 1.27 -7.14 5.48
N VAL A 91 2.08 -6.11 5.26
CA VAL A 91 2.98 -5.54 6.28
C VAL A 91 2.56 -4.10 6.53
N ILE A 92 2.10 -3.82 7.74
CA ILE A 92 1.73 -2.47 8.17
C ILE A 92 2.83 -1.92 9.04
N SER A 93 3.43 -0.82 8.63
CA SER A 93 4.45 -0.13 9.41
C SER A 93 3.93 1.19 9.99
N PHE A 94 4.41 1.55 11.16
CA PHE A 94 4.24 2.87 11.74
C PHE A 94 5.39 3.19 12.70
N SER A 95 5.64 4.47 12.93
CA SER A 95 6.70 4.91 13.82
C SER A 95 6.11 5.43 15.13
N GLU A 96 6.39 4.76 16.24
CA GLU A 96 6.02 5.24 17.58
C GLU A 96 6.67 6.60 17.91
N LYS A 97 7.89 6.82 17.44
CA LYS A 97 8.57 8.11 17.56
C LYS A 97 7.78 9.24 16.88
N ASN A 98 7.34 8.99 15.65
CA ASN A 98 6.54 9.96 14.89
C ASN A 98 5.16 10.17 15.53
N MET A 99 4.57 9.15 16.13
CA MET A 99 3.33 9.29 16.90
C MET A 99 3.49 10.22 18.08
N LYS A 100 4.55 10.05 18.88
CA LYS A 100 4.85 10.93 20.02
C LYS A 100 5.07 12.38 19.58
N ILE A 101 5.82 12.61 18.49
CA ILE A 101 6.03 13.94 17.91
C ILE A 101 4.71 14.60 17.51
N LYS A 102 3.77 13.82 16.99
CA LYS A 102 2.43 14.29 16.59
C LYS A 102 1.42 14.39 17.74
N GLY A 103 1.85 14.13 18.98
CA GLY A 103 1.00 14.20 20.16
C GLY A 103 0.00 13.05 20.30
N PHE A 104 0.22 11.93 19.63
CA PHE A 104 -0.60 10.74 19.77
C PHE A 104 -0.06 9.80 20.84
N HIS A 105 -0.97 9.14 21.54
CA HIS A 105 -0.62 7.95 22.33
C HIS A 105 -0.31 6.79 21.39
N PRO A 106 0.63 5.89 21.74
CA PRO A 106 0.93 4.72 20.95
C PRO A 106 -0.34 3.86 20.73
N ILE A 107 -0.60 3.54 19.46
CA ILE A 107 -1.65 2.57 19.13
C ILE A 107 -1.05 1.16 19.22
N GLY A 108 -1.77 0.27 19.91
CA GLY A 108 -1.32 -1.12 20.03
C GLY A 108 -1.46 -1.89 18.70
N HIS A 109 -0.58 -2.85 18.46
CA HIS A 109 -0.63 -3.74 17.29
C HIS A 109 -2.02 -4.37 17.10
N LYS A 110 -2.65 -4.81 18.20
CA LYS A 110 -3.99 -5.40 18.18
C LYS A 110 -5.03 -4.48 17.55
N LEU A 111 -5.00 -3.18 17.88
CA LEU A 111 -5.94 -2.22 17.31
C LEU A 111 -5.78 -2.12 15.78
N ILE A 112 -4.54 -2.16 15.28
CA ILE A 112 -4.25 -2.12 13.84
C ILE A 112 -4.75 -3.39 13.17
N ILE A 113 -4.45 -4.56 13.72
CA ILE A 113 -4.89 -5.86 13.20
C ILE A 113 -6.43 -5.90 13.10
N ASP A 114 -7.11 -5.53 14.18
CA ASP A 114 -8.58 -5.50 14.23
C ASP A 114 -9.18 -4.48 13.25
N ALA A 115 -8.50 -3.34 13.07
CA ALA A 115 -8.96 -2.28 12.17
C ALA A 115 -8.91 -2.68 10.71
N PHE A 116 -7.86 -3.34 10.25
CA PHE A 116 -7.73 -3.78 8.86
C PHE A 116 -8.52 -5.06 8.56
N ASN A 117 -8.80 -5.89 9.58
CA ASN A 117 -9.56 -7.13 9.44
C ASN A 117 -9.00 -8.07 8.36
N HIS A 118 -7.67 -8.31 8.40
CA HIS A 118 -6.97 -9.15 7.44
C HIS A 118 -6.26 -10.30 8.15
N GLN A 119 -6.38 -11.54 7.62
CA GLN A 119 -5.87 -12.74 8.30
C GLN A 119 -4.34 -12.83 8.35
N LYS A 120 -3.68 -12.34 7.29
CA LYS A 120 -2.23 -12.39 7.13
C LYS A 120 -1.66 -10.97 7.16
N ILE A 121 -1.71 -10.36 8.34
CA ILE A 121 -1.21 -9.01 8.58
C ILE A 121 -0.08 -9.03 9.61
N HIS A 122 1.03 -8.41 9.27
CA HIS A 122 2.18 -8.21 10.12
C HIS A 122 2.27 -6.71 10.47
N VAL A 123 2.42 -6.39 11.74
CA VAL A 123 2.52 -5.01 12.21
C VAL A 123 3.91 -4.79 12.78
N VAL A 124 4.62 -3.77 12.29
CA VAL A 124 6.00 -3.45 12.67
C VAL A 124 6.16 -1.96 12.96
N THR A 125 7.11 -1.60 13.83
CA THR A 125 7.28 -0.22 14.31
C THR A 125 8.62 0.40 13.95
N ASP A 126 9.54 -0.39 13.36
CA ASP A 126 10.88 0.03 12.99
C ASP A 126 11.31 -0.58 11.64
N LEU A 127 12.33 0.01 11.04
CA LEU A 127 12.83 -0.39 9.72
C LEU A 127 13.42 -1.81 9.72
N ILE A 128 14.13 -2.19 10.76
CA ILE A 128 14.79 -3.51 10.84
C ILE A 128 13.73 -4.62 10.85
N SER A 129 12.71 -4.47 11.68
CA SER A 129 11.58 -5.40 11.74
C SER A 129 10.79 -5.42 10.43
N PHE A 130 10.64 -4.26 9.77
CA PHE A 130 9.99 -4.15 8.47
C PHE A 130 10.75 -4.93 7.40
N GLU A 131 12.05 -4.70 7.26
CA GLU A 131 12.91 -5.40 6.30
C GLU A 131 12.93 -6.91 6.57
N LYS A 132 13.14 -7.31 7.83
CA LYS A 132 13.14 -8.73 8.22
C LYS A 132 11.82 -9.42 7.86
N THR A 133 10.69 -8.77 8.12
CA THR A 133 9.36 -9.32 7.81
C THR A 133 9.17 -9.39 6.30
N LEU A 134 9.49 -8.31 5.58
CA LEU A 134 9.31 -8.25 4.14
C LEU A 134 10.17 -9.31 3.43
N PHE A 135 11.46 -9.43 3.79
CA PHE A 135 12.37 -10.42 3.19
C PHE A 135 12.13 -11.86 3.64
N SER A 136 11.24 -12.11 4.59
CA SER A 136 10.81 -13.47 4.93
C SER A 136 9.80 -14.05 3.92
N PHE A 137 9.22 -13.23 3.06
CA PHE A 137 8.27 -13.69 2.06
C PHE A 137 8.97 -14.25 0.82
N ASP A 138 8.34 -15.24 0.20
CA ASP A 138 8.71 -15.68 -1.14
C ASP A 138 8.18 -14.68 -2.17
N PHE A 139 9.09 -14.11 -2.95
CA PHE A 139 8.79 -13.15 -4.02
C PHE A 139 8.62 -13.80 -5.40
N SER A 140 8.70 -15.11 -5.50
CA SER A 140 8.41 -15.80 -6.76
C SER A 140 6.95 -15.55 -7.16
N ASN A 141 6.72 -15.20 -8.42
CA ASN A 141 5.39 -14.90 -8.98
C ASN A 141 4.58 -13.87 -8.16
N THR A 142 5.22 -12.79 -7.75
CA THR A 142 4.67 -11.82 -6.79
C THR A 142 4.55 -10.41 -7.37
N VAL A 143 3.57 -9.66 -6.86
CA VAL A 143 3.48 -8.19 -6.97
C VAL A 143 3.57 -7.61 -5.55
N LEU A 144 4.43 -6.60 -5.36
CA LEU A 144 4.58 -5.79 -4.15
C LEU A 144 4.22 -4.35 -4.46
#